data_d8212af9777b6799127a0f787451b6bd
#
_entry.id   d8212af9777b6799127a0f787451b6bd
#
_cell.length_a   1.000
_cell.length_b   1.000
_cell.length_c   1.000
_cell.angle_alpha   90.00
_cell.angle_beta   90.00
_cell.angle_gamma   90.00
#
_symmetry.space_group_name_H-M   'P 1'
#
loop_
_entity.id
_entity.type
_entity.pdbx_description
1 polymer ?
#
loop_
_entity_poly.entity_id
_entity_poly.type
_entity_poly.pdbx_seq_one_letter_code
_entity_poly.pdbx_strand_id
1 'polypeptide(L)'
;MKYLSKITPCICAILLLIGQGGILTSCNDDLAADSYYTFTGEMMSDFLANREDFSQFKRIVERAGRMDLLASRGARTLFPPVNSGVEAFLKERGYASVEDIPASFCDTLVKACLIERTLYTYNLSETHQESNQLDLPLIIVTDGDTVDANGMTLSVINRRAAIINELKNDSVENGVVHPVDKVLVPNTSLGASLLDENHEDFTIFYEALKRTALLDSLSRYRDDDYEEWKNNYAPFTQSMRIGNENYVGKRPDHRYSGFTLLI
;
A
#
# COMPACT_ATOMS: atom_id res chain seq x y z
N MET A 1 19.15 80.28 27.27
CA MET A 1 18.21 79.19 27.60
C MET A 1 17.19 78.76 26.54
N LYS A 2 17.31 79.23 25.26
CA LYS A 2 16.38 78.88 24.18
C LYS A 2 16.86 77.69 23.28
N TYR A 3 18.07 77.21 23.45
CA TYR A 3 18.63 76.09 22.68
C TYR A 3 18.49 74.73 23.33
N LEU A 4 18.36 74.69 24.67
CA LEU A 4 18.23 73.41 25.36
C LEU A 4 16.85 72.73 25.17
N SER A 5 15.80 73.47 24.92
CA SER A 5 14.42 72.95 24.78
C SER A 5 14.14 72.27 23.44
N LYS A 6 15.00 72.46 22.41
CA LYS A 6 14.86 71.85 21.10
C LYS A 6 15.71 70.57 20.92
N ILE A 7 16.67 70.30 21.82
CA ILE A 7 17.55 69.14 21.74
C ILE A 7 16.96 67.95 22.47
N THR A 8 16.16 68.23 23.55
CA THR A 8 15.55 67.17 24.34
C THR A 8 14.61 66.22 23.57
N PRO A 9 13.70 66.69 22.66
CA PRO A 9 12.85 65.78 21.88
C PRO A 9 13.62 64.97 20.83
N CYS A 10 14.74 65.47 20.28
CA CYS A 10 15.56 64.71 19.35
C CYS A 10 16.33 63.57 20.03
N ILE A 11 16.83 63.80 21.26
CA ILE A 11 17.54 62.77 22.00
C ILE A 11 16.59 61.68 22.47
N CYS A 12 15.38 61.99 22.86
CA CYS A 12 14.35 61.00 23.17
C CYS A 12 13.89 60.18 21.94
N ALA A 13 13.81 60.82 20.76
CA ALA A 13 13.47 60.10 19.53
C ALA A 13 14.61 59.13 19.08
N ILE A 14 15.89 59.52 19.27
CA ILE A 14 17.03 58.67 18.97
C ILE A 14 17.15 57.51 19.97
N LEU A 15 16.87 57.71 21.24
CA LEU A 15 16.84 56.67 22.26
C LEU A 15 15.66 55.69 22.07
N LEU A 16 14.51 56.14 21.57
CA LEU A 16 13.40 55.27 21.19
C LEU A 16 13.69 54.43 19.96
N LEU A 17 14.46 54.94 18.99
CA LEU A 17 14.89 54.17 17.80
C LEU A 17 15.96 53.13 18.10
N ILE A 18 16.82 53.38 19.11
CA ILE A 18 17.84 52.40 19.57
C ILE A 18 17.19 51.30 20.42
N GLY A 19 16.10 51.61 21.13
CA GLY A 19 15.36 50.62 21.93
C GLY A 19 14.53 49.62 21.12
N GLN A 20 14.26 49.87 19.84
CA GLN A 20 13.53 48.94 18.96
C GLN A 20 14.41 48.12 18.02
N GLY A 21 15.74 48.36 18.07
CA GLY A 21 16.72 47.64 17.26
C GLY A 21 17.21 46.31 17.85
N GLY A 22 16.67 45.92 18.96
CA GLY A 22 17.13 44.70 19.61
C GLY A 22 16.04 43.72 19.84
N ILE A 23 15.64 42.95 18.85
CA ILE A 23 15.24 41.54 18.89
C ILE A 23 14.85 41.14 17.47
N LEU A 24 15.79 41.30 16.52
CA LEU A 24 15.86 40.37 15.43
C LEU A 24 16.88 39.33 15.82
N THR A 25 16.65 38.62 16.90
CA THR A 25 17.14 37.24 16.96
C THR A 25 16.36 36.50 15.87
N SER A 26 16.88 36.58 14.64
CA SER A 26 16.66 35.51 13.69
C SER A 26 16.84 34.23 14.49
N CYS A 27 15.80 33.41 14.58
CA CYS A 27 15.94 32.03 14.97
C CYS A 27 16.97 31.44 14.01
N ASN A 28 18.23 31.51 14.39
CA ASN A 28 19.24 30.64 13.85
C ASN A 28 19.06 29.32 14.58
N ASP A 29 17.86 28.71 14.36
CA ASP A 29 17.68 27.30 14.56
C ASP A 29 18.44 26.61 13.42
N ASP A 30 19.78 26.76 13.45
CA ASP A 30 20.61 25.69 12.93
C ASP A 30 20.22 24.48 13.79
N LEU A 31 19.25 23.72 13.28
CA LEU A 31 18.93 22.41 13.81
C LEU A 31 20.26 21.69 13.95
N ALA A 32 20.67 21.42 15.19
CA ALA A 32 21.89 20.68 15.44
C ALA A 32 21.88 19.47 14.50
N ALA A 33 23.02 19.12 13.91
CA ALA A 33 23.09 17.98 12.99
C ALA A 33 22.48 16.72 13.60
N ASP A 34 22.44 16.63 14.92
CA ASP A 34 21.81 15.58 15.73
C ASP A 34 20.27 15.67 15.77
N SER A 35 19.67 16.79 15.35
CA SER A 35 18.21 16.95 15.28
C SER A 35 17.63 16.54 13.91
N TYR A 36 18.48 16.28 12.91
CA TYR A 36 18.04 15.56 11.74
C TYR A 36 17.70 14.14 12.16
N TYR A 37 16.42 13.76 12.01
CA TYR A 37 15.99 12.40 12.22
C TYR A 37 16.76 11.50 11.27
N THR A 38 17.86 10.94 11.75
CA THR A 38 18.61 9.90 11.06
C THR A 38 17.78 8.64 11.19
N PHE A 39 17.28 8.14 10.07
CA PHE A 39 16.65 6.84 9.99
C PHE A 39 17.68 5.79 10.45
N THR A 40 17.52 5.32 11.68
CA THR A 40 18.37 4.28 12.29
C THR A 40 17.62 2.96 12.45
N GLY A 41 16.34 2.96 12.09
CA GLY A 41 15.47 1.80 12.20
C GLY A 41 15.55 0.87 10.99
N GLU A 42 15.02 -0.33 11.17
CA GLU A 42 14.93 -1.35 10.13
C GLU A 42 13.84 -0.99 9.11
N MET A 43 14.18 -0.97 7.82
CA MET A 43 13.22 -0.83 6.73
C MET A 43 12.62 -2.19 6.34
N MET A 44 11.52 -2.22 5.56
CA MET A 44 10.96 -3.48 5.04
C MET A 44 11.97 -4.29 4.22
N SER A 45 12.88 -3.60 3.49
CA SER A 45 13.99 -4.25 2.78
C SER A 45 14.97 -4.94 3.72
N ASP A 46 15.29 -4.29 4.84
CA ASP A 46 16.22 -4.82 5.85
C ASP A 46 15.56 -5.97 6.62
N PHE A 47 14.25 -5.85 6.89
CA PHE A 47 13.46 -6.93 7.48
C PHE A 47 13.61 -8.22 6.68
N LEU A 48 13.45 -8.15 5.35
CA LEU A 48 13.60 -9.30 4.46
C LEU A 48 15.06 -9.76 4.34
N ALA A 49 16.02 -8.83 4.43
CA ALA A 49 17.44 -9.15 4.30
C ALA A 49 18.00 -9.85 5.55
N ASN A 50 17.51 -9.48 6.73
CA ASN A 50 18.06 -9.93 8.01
C ASN A 50 17.43 -11.24 8.54
N ARG A 51 16.35 -11.73 7.91
CA ARG A 51 15.62 -12.92 8.37
C ARG A 51 15.62 -14.02 7.31
N GLU A 52 16.22 -15.15 7.65
CA GLU A 52 16.34 -16.30 6.73
C GLU A 52 14.97 -16.89 6.32
N ASP A 53 13.96 -16.78 7.20
CA ASP A 53 12.61 -17.30 6.96
C ASP A 53 11.92 -16.65 5.76
N PHE A 54 12.40 -15.50 5.28
CA PHE A 54 11.87 -14.78 4.13
C PHE A 54 12.83 -14.74 2.94
N SER A 55 13.91 -15.54 2.97
CA SER A 55 14.96 -15.52 1.93
C SER A 55 14.40 -15.78 0.52
N GLN A 56 13.42 -16.64 0.37
CA GLN A 56 12.79 -16.93 -0.92
C GLN A 56 11.89 -15.78 -1.38
N PHE A 57 11.12 -15.16 -0.48
CA PHE A 57 10.32 -13.99 -0.84
C PHE A 57 11.21 -12.77 -1.17
N LYS A 58 12.31 -12.58 -0.45
CA LYS A 58 13.33 -11.58 -0.80
C LYS A 58 13.80 -11.75 -2.25
N ARG A 59 14.11 -12.99 -2.69
CA ARG A 59 14.49 -13.26 -4.08
C ARG A 59 13.39 -12.93 -5.08
N ILE A 60 12.11 -13.16 -4.73
CA ILE A 60 10.96 -12.71 -5.54
C ILE A 60 10.97 -11.18 -5.67
N VAL A 61 11.18 -10.45 -4.57
CA VAL A 61 11.26 -8.98 -4.56
C VAL A 61 12.44 -8.46 -5.39
N GLU A 62 13.61 -9.09 -5.29
CA GLU A 62 14.80 -8.76 -6.08
C GLU A 62 14.55 -8.96 -7.57
N ARG A 63 13.94 -10.09 -7.97
CA ARG A 63 13.57 -10.36 -9.38
C ARG A 63 12.50 -9.41 -9.90
N ALA A 64 11.60 -8.95 -9.03
CA ALA A 64 10.61 -7.93 -9.35
C ALA A 64 11.23 -6.52 -9.50
N GLY A 65 12.48 -6.32 -9.08
CA GLY A 65 13.13 -5.00 -9.04
C GLY A 65 12.46 -4.04 -8.05
N ARG A 66 11.94 -4.56 -6.92
CA ARG A 66 11.16 -3.77 -5.94
C ARG A 66 11.86 -3.57 -4.59
N MET A 67 13.13 -3.92 -4.47
CA MET A 67 13.87 -3.69 -3.22
C MET A 67 13.92 -2.21 -2.85
N ASP A 68 14.14 -1.32 -3.82
CA ASP A 68 14.16 0.14 -3.60
C ASP A 68 12.83 0.69 -3.09
N LEU A 69 11.71 0.11 -3.55
CA LEU A 69 10.37 0.45 -3.06
C LEU A 69 10.24 0.11 -1.57
N LEU A 70 10.69 -1.07 -1.15
CA LEU A 70 10.67 -1.50 0.24
C LEU A 70 11.71 -0.81 1.12
N ALA A 71 12.75 -0.21 0.53
CA ALA A 71 13.75 0.62 1.20
C ALA A 71 13.30 2.10 1.28
N SER A 72 12.27 2.50 0.53
CA SER A 72 11.83 3.90 0.50
C SER A 72 10.94 4.25 1.68
N ARG A 73 10.94 5.53 2.05
CA ARG A 73 10.02 6.08 3.07
C ARG A 73 8.57 5.91 2.64
N GLY A 74 7.70 5.73 3.61
CA GLY A 74 6.26 5.57 3.39
C GLY A 74 5.55 5.06 4.62
N ALA A 75 4.27 4.82 4.50
CA ALA A 75 3.45 4.17 5.51
C ALA A 75 2.78 2.97 4.82
N ARG A 76 3.38 1.80 4.91
CA ARG A 76 2.95 0.61 4.16
C ARG A 76 2.68 -0.56 5.08
N THR A 77 1.93 -1.52 4.57
CA THR A 77 1.78 -2.84 5.18
C THR A 77 2.25 -3.90 4.19
N LEU A 78 3.19 -4.73 4.61
CA LEU A 78 3.70 -5.85 3.82
C LEU A 78 3.24 -7.17 4.42
N PHE A 79 2.77 -8.09 3.57
CA PHE A 79 2.39 -9.45 3.90
C PHE A 79 3.35 -10.47 3.27
N PRO A 80 4.58 -10.60 3.78
CA PRO A 80 5.56 -11.50 3.17
C PRO A 80 5.23 -12.95 3.53
N PRO A 81 5.17 -13.87 2.55
CA PRO A 81 5.05 -15.29 2.83
C PRO A 81 6.37 -15.83 3.38
N VAL A 82 6.29 -16.74 4.34
CA VAL A 82 7.43 -17.48 4.83
C VAL A 82 7.94 -18.48 3.76
N ASN A 83 9.18 -18.96 3.89
CA ASN A 83 9.81 -19.85 2.91
C ASN A 83 8.96 -21.09 2.59
N SER A 84 8.36 -21.73 3.60
CA SER A 84 7.48 -22.87 3.39
C SER A 84 6.25 -22.56 2.53
N GLY A 85 5.71 -21.34 2.66
CA GLY A 85 4.62 -20.84 1.81
C GLY A 85 5.06 -20.62 0.36
N VAL A 86 6.27 -20.12 0.16
CA VAL A 86 6.84 -19.95 -1.19
C VAL A 86 7.13 -21.33 -1.81
N GLU A 87 7.69 -22.29 -1.06
CA GLU A 87 7.95 -23.65 -1.54
C GLU A 87 6.66 -24.37 -1.97
N ALA A 88 5.59 -24.23 -1.17
CA ALA A 88 4.29 -24.77 -1.51
C ALA A 88 3.75 -24.17 -2.82
N PHE A 89 3.88 -22.84 -2.99
CA PHE A 89 3.50 -22.14 -4.21
C PHE A 89 4.30 -22.60 -5.43
N LEU A 90 5.63 -22.73 -5.31
CA LEU A 90 6.49 -23.21 -6.40
C LEU A 90 6.06 -24.59 -6.86
N LYS A 91 5.81 -25.50 -5.91
CA LYS A 91 5.36 -26.87 -6.19
C LYS A 91 3.98 -26.88 -6.88
N GLU A 92 3.04 -26.08 -6.39
CA GLU A 92 1.68 -25.97 -6.96
C GLU A 92 1.72 -25.48 -8.42
N ARG A 93 2.62 -24.53 -8.72
CA ARG A 93 2.76 -23.93 -10.06
C ARG A 93 3.73 -24.67 -10.98
N GLY A 94 4.41 -25.71 -10.48
CA GLY A 94 5.38 -26.49 -11.25
C GLY A 94 6.70 -25.76 -11.54
N TYR A 95 7.05 -24.73 -10.73
CA TYR A 95 8.35 -24.09 -10.80
C TYR A 95 9.38 -24.89 -9.98
N ALA A 96 10.58 -25.07 -10.53
CA ALA A 96 11.65 -25.74 -9.78
C ALA A 96 12.31 -24.80 -8.75
N SER A 97 12.29 -23.47 -9.01
CA SER A 97 12.88 -22.47 -8.14
C SER A 97 12.24 -21.08 -8.36
N VAL A 98 12.56 -20.11 -7.50
CA VAL A 98 12.13 -18.70 -7.65
C VAL A 98 12.63 -18.11 -8.98
N GLU A 99 13.79 -18.57 -9.47
CA GLU A 99 14.38 -18.09 -10.72
C GLU A 99 13.56 -18.45 -11.97
N ASP A 100 12.71 -19.46 -11.88
CA ASP A 100 11.85 -19.87 -12.99
C ASP A 100 10.58 -19.03 -13.10
N ILE A 101 10.26 -18.24 -12.05
CA ILE A 101 9.11 -17.34 -12.07
C ILE A 101 9.42 -16.17 -13.00
N PRO A 102 8.55 -15.83 -13.98
CA PRO A 102 8.73 -14.63 -14.79
C PRO A 102 8.82 -13.37 -13.95
N ALA A 103 9.76 -12.46 -14.26
CA ALA A 103 9.96 -11.22 -13.48
C ALA A 103 8.69 -10.36 -13.39
N SER A 104 7.88 -10.31 -14.45
CA SER A 104 6.58 -9.62 -14.44
C SER A 104 5.61 -10.23 -13.45
N PHE A 105 5.64 -11.55 -13.29
CA PHE A 105 4.78 -12.22 -12.31
C PHE A 105 5.31 -12.05 -10.89
N CYS A 106 6.64 -12.01 -10.69
CA CYS A 106 7.24 -11.61 -9.41
C CYS A 106 6.76 -10.21 -8.99
N ASP A 107 6.74 -9.24 -9.93
CA ASP A 107 6.23 -7.88 -9.66
C ASP A 107 4.75 -7.91 -9.23
N THR A 108 3.94 -8.71 -9.90
CA THR A 108 2.53 -8.92 -9.55
C THR A 108 2.38 -9.50 -8.14
N LEU A 109 3.18 -10.51 -7.77
CA LEU A 109 3.14 -11.12 -6.43
C LEU A 109 3.54 -10.11 -5.33
N VAL A 110 4.58 -9.31 -5.56
CA VAL A 110 5.01 -8.28 -4.59
C VAL A 110 3.92 -7.23 -4.40
N LYS A 111 3.34 -6.72 -5.49
CA LYS A 111 2.25 -5.75 -5.43
C LYS A 111 0.99 -6.30 -4.77
N ALA A 112 0.72 -7.59 -4.93
CA ALA A 112 -0.40 -8.24 -4.26
C ALA A 112 -0.25 -8.28 -2.73
N CYS A 113 1.00 -8.33 -2.23
CA CYS A 113 1.34 -8.39 -0.82
C CYS A 113 1.52 -7.01 -0.16
N LEU A 114 1.31 -5.90 -0.89
CA LEU A 114 1.64 -4.56 -0.40
C LEU A 114 0.43 -3.64 -0.40
N ILE A 115 0.19 -2.98 0.73
CA ILE A 115 -0.82 -1.92 0.91
C ILE A 115 -0.10 -0.61 1.21
N GLU A 116 -0.52 0.49 0.57
CA GLU A 116 0.03 1.85 0.79
C GLU A 116 -0.57 2.54 2.03
N ARG A 117 -0.68 1.79 3.11
CA ARG A 117 -1.19 2.25 4.40
C ARG A 117 -0.66 1.36 5.52
N THR A 118 -0.38 1.93 6.69
CA THR A 118 -0.01 1.14 7.88
C THR A 118 -1.26 0.60 8.56
N LEU A 119 -1.39 -0.72 8.63
CA LEU A 119 -2.52 -1.44 9.24
C LEU A 119 -2.01 -2.39 10.32
N TYR A 120 -2.32 -2.12 11.57
CA TYR A 120 -2.08 -3.05 12.66
C TYR A 120 -3.29 -3.95 12.88
N THR A 121 -3.07 -5.22 13.23
CA THR A 121 -4.18 -6.18 13.39
C THR A 121 -5.16 -5.80 14.48
N TYR A 122 -4.74 -5.08 15.52
CA TYR A 122 -5.61 -4.59 16.59
C TYR A 122 -6.53 -3.43 16.16
N ASN A 123 -6.32 -2.85 14.99
CA ASN A 123 -7.18 -1.82 14.41
C ASN A 123 -8.14 -2.37 13.35
N LEU A 124 -8.08 -3.68 13.06
CA LEU A 124 -8.94 -4.29 12.05
C LEU A 124 -10.31 -4.63 12.67
N SER A 125 -11.37 -4.44 11.89
CA SER A 125 -12.69 -5.00 12.18
C SER A 125 -12.71 -6.51 11.88
N GLU A 126 -13.77 -7.22 12.27
CA GLU A 126 -13.94 -8.66 11.97
C GLU A 126 -13.77 -8.95 10.48
N THR A 127 -14.28 -8.08 9.62
CA THR A 127 -14.02 -8.10 8.19
C THR A 127 -13.49 -6.73 7.79
N HIS A 128 -12.25 -6.69 7.32
CA HIS A 128 -11.58 -5.47 6.88
C HIS A 128 -11.19 -5.60 5.42
N GLN A 129 -11.42 -4.55 4.64
CA GLN A 129 -11.08 -4.52 3.22
C GLN A 129 -10.20 -3.31 2.92
N GLU A 130 -9.10 -3.55 2.24
CA GLU A 130 -8.21 -2.53 1.67
C GLU A 130 -7.83 -2.88 0.24
N SER A 131 -7.30 -1.91 -0.51
CA SER A 131 -6.75 -2.15 -1.83
C SER A 131 -5.24 -2.37 -1.76
N ASN A 132 -4.75 -3.40 -2.45
CA ASN A 132 -3.31 -3.59 -2.62
C ASN A 132 -2.77 -2.72 -3.76
N GLN A 133 -1.47 -2.80 -4.06
CA GLN A 133 -0.84 -2.04 -5.15
C GLN A 133 -1.29 -2.44 -6.57
N LEU A 134 -2.11 -3.47 -6.71
CA LEU A 134 -2.77 -3.84 -7.97
C LEU A 134 -4.19 -3.27 -8.09
N ASP A 135 -4.62 -2.42 -7.15
CA ASP A 135 -6.00 -1.97 -6.99
C ASP A 135 -7.01 -3.11 -6.79
N LEU A 136 -6.53 -4.29 -6.37
CA LEU A 136 -7.37 -5.43 -6.06
C LEU A 136 -7.71 -5.47 -4.57
N PRO A 137 -8.93 -5.91 -4.20
CA PRO A 137 -9.34 -5.98 -2.82
C PRO A 137 -8.54 -7.04 -2.04
N LEU A 138 -8.03 -6.64 -0.89
CA LEU A 138 -7.47 -7.48 0.15
C LEU A 138 -8.47 -7.52 1.29
N ILE A 139 -9.15 -8.66 1.45
CA ILE A 139 -10.17 -8.85 2.47
C ILE A 139 -9.55 -9.67 3.61
N ILE A 140 -9.44 -9.05 4.78
CA ILE A 140 -8.90 -9.68 5.98
C ILE A 140 -10.08 -10.02 6.90
N VAL A 141 -10.26 -11.30 7.21
CA VAL A 141 -11.33 -11.79 8.08
C VAL A 141 -10.73 -12.33 9.36
N THR A 142 -11.26 -11.86 10.50
CA THR A 142 -10.88 -12.27 11.87
C THR A 142 -12.16 -12.56 12.64
N ASP A 143 -12.87 -13.63 12.27
CA ASP A 143 -14.19 -13.96 12.79
C ASP A 143 -14.20 -14.97 13.94
N GLY A 144 -13.04 -15.52 14.30
CA GLY A 144 -12.90 -16.54 15.33
C GLY A 144 -13.13 -17.98 14.87
N ASP A 145 -13.60 -18.18 13.63
CA ASP A 145 -13.87 -19.52 13.10
C ASP A 145 -12.57 -20.25 12.72
N THR A 146 -11.53 -19.49 12.39
CA THR A 146 -10.21 -20.05 12.06
C THR A 146 -9.23 -19.76 13.20
N VAL A 147 -8.64 -20.82 13.76
CA VAL A 147 -7.67 -20.74 14.86
C VAL A 147 -6.35 -21.41 14.49
N ASP A 148 -5.26 -20.93 15.10
CA ASP A 148 -3.94 -21.56 14.99
C ASP A 148 -3.83 -22.83 15.87
N ALA A 149 -2.66 -23.46 15.85
CA ALA A 149 -2.37 -24.65 16.65
C ALA A 149 -2.49 -24.42 18.18
N ASN A 150 -2.42 -23.17 18.64
CA ASN A 150 -2.55 -22.74 20.03
C ASN A 150 -3.98 -22.34 20.41
N GLY A 151 -4.93 -22.43 19.46
CA GLY A 151 -6.30 -22.02 19.65
C GLY A 151 -6.55 -20.52 19.59
N MET A 152 -5.58 -19.72 19.08
CA MET A 152 -5.73 -18.29 18.88
C MET A 152 -6.36 -18.00 17.51
N THR A 153 -7.29 -17.05 17.50
CA THR A 153 -7.94 -16.61 16.24
C THR A 153 -6.91 -16.12 15.22
N LEU A 154 -7.04 -16.63 14.00
CA LEU A 154 -6.25 -16.21 12.85
C LEU A 154 -6.97 -15.12 12.07
N SER A 155 -6.19 -14.17 11.56
CA SER A 155 -6.65 -13.26 10.51
C SER A 155 -6.31 -13.86 9.16
N VAL A 156 -7.33 -14.12 8.33
CA VAL A 156 -7.18 -14.79 7.03
C VAL A 156 -7.41 -13.79 5.90
N ILE A 157 -6.46 -13.73 4.98
CA ILE A 157 -6.48 -12.83 3.83
C ILE A 157 -7.07 -13.56 2.62
N ASN A 158 -8.12 -12.99 2.02
CA ASN A 158 -8.80 -13.48 0.82
C ASN A 158 -9.18 -14.99 0.93
N ARG A 159 -9.43 -15.48 2.15
CA ARG A 159 -9.71 -16.91 2.46
C ARG A 159 -8.60 -17.87 1.99
N ARG A 160 -7.36 -17.40 1.83
CA ARG A 160 -6.24 -18.17 1.28
C ARG A 160 -5.01 -18.23 2.17
N ALA A 161 -4.59 -17.11 2.71
CA ALA A 161 -3.38 -17.01 3.52
C ALA A 161 -3.72 -16.53 4.92
N ALA A 162 -3.17 -17.16 5.93
CA ALA A 162 -3.32 -16.76 7.32
C ALA A 162 -2.13 -15.90 7.77
N ILE A 163 -2.42 -14.84 8.52
CA ILE A 163 -1.38 -14.07 9.21
C ILE A 163 -0.84 -14.90 10.36
N ILE A 164 0.47 -15.03 10.45
CA ILE A 164 1.14 -15.81 11.50
C ILE A 164 1.12 -15.01 12.80
N ASN A 165 0.39 -15.51 13.80
CA ASN A 165 0.12 -14.79 15.05
C ASN A 165 1.39 -14.39 15.81
N GLU A 166 2.41 -15.22 15.83
CA GLU A 166 3.67 -15.01 16.54
C GLU A 166 4.54 -13.93 15.90
N LEU A 167 4.31 -13.62 14.61
CA LEU A 167 5.14 -12.71 13.82
C LEU A 167 4.39 -11.45 13.35
N LYS A 168 3.10 -11.31 13.69
CA LYS A 168 2.29 -10.17 13.25
C LYS A 168 2.66 -8.87 13.96
N ASN A 169 2.32 -7.74 13.33
CA ASN A 169 2.56 -6.38 13.85
C ASN A 169 4.04 -6.04 14.06
N ASP A 170 4.95 -6.63 13.28
CA ASP A 170 6.35 -6.24 13.35
C ASP A 170 6.53 -4.85 12.72
N SER A 171 6.88 -3.87 13.56
CA SER A 171 6.98 -2.47 13.18
C SER A 171 8.34 -2.18 12.57
N VAL A 172 8.33 -1.59 11.38
CA VAL A 172 9.52 -1.11 10.67
C VAL A 172 9.38 0.40 10.41
N GLU A 173 10.48 1.07 10.08
CA GLU A 173 10.51 2.53 9.89
C GLU A 173 9.54 3.03 8.81
N ASN A 174 9.27 2.23 7.80
CA ASN A 174 8.39 2.59 6.69
C ASN A 174 7.04 1.84 6.70
N GLY A 175 6.67 1.28 7.88
CA GLY A 175 5.35 0.67 8.04
C GLY A 175 5.29 -0.51 9.00
N VAL A 176 4.49 -1.52 8.65
CA VAL A 176 4.30 -2.72 9.46
C VAL A 176 4.38 -3.98 8.58
N VAL A 177 4.87 -5.08 9.14
CA VAL A 177 4.99 -6.36 8.47
C VAL A 177 4.12 -7.40 9.17
N HIS A 178 3.35 -8.15 8.40
CA HIS A 178 2.54 -9.27 8.84
C HIS A 178 2.90 -10.51 8.04
N PRO A 179 3.82 -11.35 8.49
CA PRO A 179 4.14 -12.60 7.84
C PRO A 179 2.92 -13.49 7.65
N VAL A 180 2.86 -14.15 6.49
CA VAL A 180 1.75 -15.03 6.12
C VAL A 180 2.25 -16.44 5.78
N ASP A 181 1.39 -17.43 5.96
CA ASP A 181 1.67 -18.85 5.74
C ASP A 181 1.75 -19.25 4.27
N LYS A 182 1.13 -18.45 3.35
CA LYS A 182 1.05 -18.75 1.92
C LYS A 182 1.25 -17.51 1.08
N VAL A 183 1.69 -17.71 -0.18
CA VAL A 183 1.81 -16.63 -1.17
C VAL A 183 0.42 -16.08 -1.53
N LEU A 184 0.27 -14.77 -1.46
CA LEU A 184 -0.92 -14.08 -1.94
C LEU A 184 -0.88 -13.97 -3.46
N VAL A 185 -1.46 -14.97 -4.13
CA VAL A 185 -1.62 -14.95 -5.58
C VAL A 185 -2.88 -14.16 -5.91
N PRO A 186 -2.74 -13.02 -6.61
CA PRO A 186 -3.91 -12.25 -7.00
C PRO A 186 -4.70 -13.01 -8.07
N ASN A 187 -6.01 -13.01 -7.93
CA ASN A 187 -6.87 -13.49 -9.00
C ASN A 187 -7.06 -12.35 -9.99
N THR A 188 -6.30 -12.40 -11.07
CA THR A 188 -6.38 -11.44 -12.19
C THR A 188 -7.20 -12.00 -13.34
N SER A 189 -7.74 -13.22 -13.19
CA SER A 189 -8.57 -13.84 -14.20
C SER A 189 -9.90 -13.09 -14.32
N LEU A 190 -10.27 -12.77 -15.53
CA LEU A 190 -11.58 -12.19 -15.83
C LEU A 190 -12.69 -13.21 -15.55
N GLY A 191 -13.88 -12.73 -15.21
CA GLY A 191 -15.03 -13.62 -14.96
C GLY A 191 -15.28 -14.61 -16.09
N ALA A 192 -15.09 -14.20 -17.34
CA ALA A 192 -15.18 -15.07 -18.50
C ALA A 192 -14.13 -16.19 -18.49
N SER A 193 -12.88 -15.89 -18.16
CA SER A 193 -11.79 -16.89 -18.08
C SER A 193 -12.02 -17.90 -16.95
N LEU A 194 -12.51 -17.42 -15.79
CA LEU A 194 -12.84 -18.30 -14.66
C LEU A 194 -13.98 -19.25 -14.98
N LEU A 195 -14.98 -18.80 -15.75
CA LEU A 195 -16.08 -19.64 -16.21
C LEU A 195 -15.62 -20.65 -17.27
N ASP A 196 -14.68 -20.25 -18.13
CA ASP A 196 -14.10 -21.16 -19.14
C ASP A 196 -13.25 -22.25 -18.49
N GLU A 197 -12.43 -21.90 -17.51
CA GLU A 197 -11.60 -22.84 -16.74
C GLU A 197 -12.44 -23.84 -15.91
N ASN A 198 -13.63 -23.44 -15.44
CA ASN A 198 -14.52 -24.25 -14.62
C ASN A 198 -15.85 -24.59 -15.33
N HIS A 199 -15.87 -24.61 -16.65
CA HIS A 199 -17.10 -24.79 -17.43
C HIS A 199 -17.83 -26.12 -17.18
N GLU A 200 -17.11 -27.13 -16.70
CA GLU A 200 -17.69 -28.44 -16.35
C GLU A 200 -18.66 -28.33 -15.16
N ASP A 201 -18.39 -27.44 -14.21
CA ASP A 201 -19.22 -27.19 -13.03
C ASP A 201 -20.46 -26.33 -13.37
N PHE A 202 -20.36 -25.50 -14.41
CA PHE A 202 -21.38 -24.50 -14.80
C PHE A 202 -21.86 -24.66 -16.26
N THR A 203 -21.91 -25.87 -16.79
CA THR A 203 -22.13 -26.17 -18.22
C THR A 203 -23.32 -25.43 -18.81
N ILE A 204 -24.50 -25.48 -18.18
CA ILE A 204 -25.71 -24.85 -18.69
C ILE A 204 -25.57 -23.32 -18.74
N PHE A 205 -25.05 -22.74 -17.67
CA PHE A 205 -24.88 -21.30 -17.59
C PHE A 205 -23.82 -20.80 -18.56
N TYR A 206 -22.68 -21.51 -18.67
CA TYR A 206 -21.61 -21.20 -19.62
C TYR A 206 -22.09 -21.23 -21.07
N GLU A 207 -22.84 -22.27 -21.47
CA GLU A 207 -23.42 -22.37 -22.81
C GLU A 207 -24.46 -21.27 -23.09
N ALA A 208 -25.24 -20.86 -22.08
CA ALA A 208 -26.18 -19.75 -22.23
C ALA A 208 -25.43 -18.43 -22.47
N LEU A 209 -24.33 -18.17 -21.73
CA LEU A 209 -23.49 -16.99 -21.93
C LEU A 209 -22.84 -16.96 -23.31
N LYS A 210 -22.35 -18.11 -23.81
CA LYS A 210 -21.80 -18.24 -25.17
C LYS A 210 -22.83 -17.92 -26.24
N ARG A 211 -24.02 -18.51 -26.13
CA ARG A 211 -25.11 -18.32 -27.12
C ARG A 211 -25.66 -16.90 -27.15
N THR A 212 -25.59 -16.18 -26.04
CA THR A 212 -26.05 -14.79 -25.92
C THR A 212 -24.96 -13.77 -26.22
N ALA A 213 -23.71 -14.19 -26.49
CA ALA A 213 -22.52 -13.36 -26.63
C ALA A 213 -22.22 -12.49 -25.37
N LEU A 214 -22.82 -12.80 -24.22
CA LEU A 214 -22.58 -12.11 -22.98
C LEU A 214 -21.18 -12.43 -22.40
N LEU A 215 -20.61 -13.57 -22.79
CA LEU A 215 -19.26 -13.96 -22.36
C LEU A 215 -18.22 -12.91 -22.79
N ASP A 216 -18.34 -12.35 -23.99
CA ASP A 216 -17.45 -11.29 -24.49
C ASP A 216 -17.61 -10.00 -23.68
N SER A 217 -18.82 -9.70 -23.21
CA SER A 217 -19.07 -8.54 -22.34
C SER A 217 -18.42 -8.70 -20.97
N LEU A 218 -18.39 -9.91 -20.42
CA LEU A 218 -17.70 -10.22 -19.16
C LEU A 218 -16.17 -10.16 -19.28
N SER A 219 -15.64 -10.24 -20.49
CA SER A 219 -14.21 -10.11 -20.79
C SER A 219 -13.74 -8.65 -20.75
N ARG A 220 -14.62 -7.67 -20.80
CA ARG A 220 -14.28 -6.26 -20.69
C ARG A 220 -14.00 -5.92 -19.23
N TYR A 221 -12.79 -5.56 -18.96
CA TYR A 221 -12.36 -5.18 -17.60
C TYR A 221 -11.95 -3.72 -17.45
N ARG A 222 -11.62 -3.05 -18.56
CA ARG A 222 -11.25 -1.62 -18.55
C ARG A 222 -12.44 -0.78 -19.01
N ASP A 223 -12.71 0.31 -18.30
CA ASP A 223 -13.75 1.27 -18.66
C ASP A 223 -13.21 2.19 -19.75
N ASP A 224 -13.49 1.87 -21.01
CA ASP A 224 -13.00 2.63 -22.17
C ASP A 224 -13.56 4.06 -22.18
N ASP A 225 -14.80 4.26 -21.72
CA ASP A 225 -15.41 5.58 -21.62
C ASP A 225 -14.67 6.46 -20.58
N TYR A 226 -14.21 5.86 -19.49
CA TYR A 226 -13.40 6.55 -18.50
C TYR A 226 -12.01 6.89 -19.04
N GLU A 227 -11.37 5.99 -19.78
CA GLU A 227 -10.06 6.23 -20.39
C GLU A 227 -10.14 7.36 -21.43
N GLU A 228 -11.17 7.34 -22.29
CA GLU A 228 -11.41 8.39 -23.27
C GLU A 228 -11.68 9.74 -22.56
N TRP A 229 -12.56 9.74 -21.57
CA TRP A 229 -12.86 10.93 -20.77
C TRP A 229 -11.60 11.46 -20.05
N LYS A 230 -10.79 10.60 -19.44
CA LYS A 230 -9.55 10.96 -18.76
C LYS A 230 -8.57 11.63 -19.73
N ASN A 231 -8.38 11.07 -20.92
CA ASN A 231 -7.48 11.61 -21.95
C ASN A 231 -7.93 12.98 -22.47
N ASN A 232 -9.24 13.20 -22.57
CA ASN A 232 -9.80 14.45 -23.10
C ASN A 232 -9.94 15.55 -22.04
N TYR A 233 -10.08 15.22 -20.78
CA TYR A 233 -10.40 16.15 -19.70
C TYR A 233 -9.38 16.18 -18.53
N ALA A 234 -8.20 15.57 -18.68
CA ALA A 234 -7.13 15.70 -17.68
C ALA A 234 -6.41 17.05 -17.83
N PRO A 235 -5.96 17.73 -16.76
CA PRO A 235 -5.79 17.24 -15.38
C PRO A 235 -6.74 17.93 -14.39
N PHE A 236 -7.82 17.31 -14.01
CA PHE A 236 -8.70 17.87 -12.99
C PHE A 236 -8.31 17.30 -11.61
N THR A 237 -7.46 18.01 -10.89
CA THR A 237 -7.33 17.83 -9.45
C THR A 237 -8.51 18.52 -8.78
N GLN A 238 -9.50 17.78 -8.32
CA GLN A 238 -10.53 18.33 -7.45
C GLN A 238 -9.91 18.53 -6.06
N SER A 239 -9.66 19.79 -5.72
CA SER A 239 -9.37 20.15 -4.33
C SER A 239 -10.70 20.39 -3.60
N MET A 240 -10.94 19.65 -2.54
CA MET A 240 -12.06 19.90 -1.63
C MET A 240 -11.50 20.47 -0.32
N ARG A 241 -12.05 21.61 0.10
CA ARG A 241 -11.68 22.22 1.38
C ARG A 241 -12.63 21.73 2.46
N ILE A 242 -12.09 21.06 3.47
CA ILE A 242 -12.83 20.64 4.65
C ILE A 242 -12.20 21.35 5.85
N GLY A 243 -12.89 22.34 6.42
CA GLY A 243 -12.33 23.19 7.47
C GLY A 243 -11.16 24.02 6.96
N ASN A 244 -10.01 23.94 7.60
CA ASN A 244 -8.78 24.66 7.21
C ASN A 244 -7.84 23.85 6.33
N GLU A 245 -8.19 22.61 5.98
CA GLU A 245 -7.34 21.72 5.20
C GLU A 245 -7.85 21.54 3.77
N ASN A 246 -6.90 21.49 2.83
CA ASN A 246 -7.17 21.20 1.42
C ASN A 246 -6.90 19.72 1.16
N TYR A 247 -7.94 18.98 0.81
CA TYR A 247 -7.81 17.59 0.35
C TYR A 247 -7.78 17.56 -1.18
N VAL A 248 -6.72 16.97 -1.72
CA VAL A 248 -6.60 16.76 -3.17
C VAL A 248 -6.98 15.31 -3.45
N GLY A 249 -8.16 15.10 -3.99
CA GLY A 249 -8.57 13.78 -4.46
C GLY A 249 -7.78 13.39 -5.72
N LYS A 250 -6.93 12.37 -5.62
CA LYS A 250 -6.29 11.76 -6.79
C LYS A 250 -7.29 10.82 -7.44
N ARG A 251 -7.57 11.00 -8.72
CA ARG A 251 -8.39 10.08 -9.49
C ARG A 251 -7.61 8.78 -9.76
N PRO A 252 -8.28 7.62 -9.79
CA PRO A 252 -7.62 6.40 -10.20
C PRO A 252 -7.06 6.54 -11.62
N ASP A 253 -5.88 5.97 -11.86
CA ASP A 253 -5.24 6.00 -13.17
C ASP A 253 -6.02 5.21 -14.21
N HIS A 254 -6.75 4.19 -13.77
CA HIS A 254 -7.64 3.39 -14.59
C HIS A 254 -8.93 3.10 -13.83
N ARG A 255 -10.03 2.98 -14.54
CA ARG A 255 -11.30 2.50 -14.02
C ARG A 255 -11.61 1.15 -14.66
N TYR A 256 -12.06 0.21 -13.83
CA TYR A 256 -12.42 -1.12 -14.29
C TYR A 256 -13.93 -1.33 -14.14
N SER A 257 -14.55 -1.87 -15.19
CA SER A 257 -15.92 -2.35 -15.11
C SER A 257 -15.92 -3.68 -14.39
N GLY A 258 -16.65 -3.77 -13.28
CA GLY A 258 -16.81 -4.99 -12.50
C GLY A 258 -18.20 -5.58 -12.69
N PHE A 259 -18.28 -6.91 -12.77
CA PHE A 259 -19.53 -7.66 -12.81
C PHE A 259 -19.60 -8.57 -11.60
N THR A 260 -20.79 -8.68 -11.01
CA THR A 260 -21.09 -9.70 -10.01
C THR A 260 -21.96 -10.76 -10.68
N LEU A 261 -21.46 -11.98 -10.75
CA LEU A 261 -22.21 -13.12 -11.25
C LEU A 261 -22.73 -13.93 -10.07
N LEU A 262 -24.02 -14.20 -10.05
CA LEU A 262 -24.70 -15.11 -9.15
C LEU A 262 -25.07 -16.35 -9.95
N ILE A 263 -24.43 -17.49 -9.64
CA ILE A 263 -24.57 -18.74 -10.41
C ILE A 263 -25.18 -19.82 -9.50
#